data_721a6489edab3e1d95d41880802dc615
#
_entry.id   721a6489edab3e1d95d41880802dc615
#
_cell.length_a   1.000
_cell.length_b   1.000
_cell.length_c   1.000
_cell.angle_alpha   90.00
_cell.angle_beta   90.00
_cell.angle_gamma   90.00
#
_symmetry.space_group_name_H-M   'P 1'
#
loop_
_entity.id
_entity.type
_entity.pdbx_description
1 polymer ?
#
loop_
_entity_poly.entity_id
_entity_poly.type
_entity_poly.pdbx_seq_one_letter_code
_entity_poly.pdbx_strand_id
1 'polypeptide(L)'
;MAQRGELERGLPDRILEQFGHLRDDYGGFPVDRLEHSLQTATRAERDGRDDEYVLCALVHDIGDPLTPYNHPDVAAAILKPFVSEANHWMVEKHGIFQGYYFWHHLGMDRNTRDMFAGHGFYDRTEEFCAEYDGPAFDPSYDSNPLDHYLPLIREVFGTSPWKPEPPGQAP
;
A
#
# COMPACT_ATOMS: atom_id res chain seq x y z
N MET A 1 2.01 -8.19 29.67
CA MET A 1 1.10 -7.13 29.12
C MET A 1 1.82 -5.81 28.80
N ALA A 2 2.73 -5.30 29.66
CA ALA A 2 3.45 -4.03 29.40
C ALA A 2 4.28 -4.03 28.10
N GLN A 3 5.03 -5.10 27.82
CA GLN A 3 5.89 -5.22 26.63
C GLN A 3 5.12 -5.25 25.31
N ARG A 4 3.92 -5.86 25.28
CA ARG A 4 3.07 -5.87 24.10
C ARG A 4 2.57 -4.47 23.74
N GLY A 5 2.11 -3.71 24.72
CA GLY A 5 1.66 -2.34 24.53
C GLY A 5 2.78 -1.39 24.08
N GLU A 6 4.04 -1.70 24.37
CA GLU A 6 5.20 -0.93 23.92
C GLU A 6 5.51 -1.22 22.43
N LEU A 7 5.41 -2.48 22.00
CA LEU A 7 5.54 -2.86 20.59
C LEU A 7 4.43 -2.24 19.73
N GLU A 8 3.20 -2.24 20.22
CA GLU A 8 2.05 -1.65 19.51
C GLU A 8 2.22 -0.13 19.36
N ARG A 9 2.58 0.59 20.43
CA ARG A 9 2.80 2.04 20.40
C ARG A 9 3.91 2.48 19.44
N GLY A 10 4.94 1.66 19.26
CA GLY A 10 6.06 1.96 18.35
C GLY A 10 5.80 1.59 16.90
N LEU A 11 4.62 1.06 16.54
CA LEU A 11 4.36 0.63 15.16
C LEU A 11 4.36 1.80 14.15
N PRO A 12 3.70 2.95 14.40
CA PRO A 12 3.75 4.07 13.47
C PRO A 12 5.17 4.54 13.16
N ASP A 13 6.04 4.60 14.16
CA ASP A 13 7.42 5.05 13.97
C ASP A 13 8.23 4.06 13.13
N ARG A 14 8.00 2.75 13.30
CA ARG A 14 8.64 1.71 12.45
C ARG A 14 8.14 1.74 11.00
N ILE A 15 6.86 2.05 10.79
CA ILE A 15 6.31 2.27 9.44
C ILE A 15 6.99 3.49 8.79
N LEU A 16 7.15 4.58 9.54
CA LEU A 16 7.84 5.77 9.05
C LEU A 16 9.32 5.51 8.75
N GLU A 17 10.00 4.74 9.59
CA GLU A 17 11.37 4.30 9.36
C GLU A 17 11.47 3.46 8.06
N GLN A 18 10.51 2.58 7.81
CA GLN A 18 10.46 1.78 6.58
C GLN A 18 10.26 2.65 5.33
N PHE A 19 9.48 3.72 5.39
CA PHE A 19 9.42 4.71 4.29
C PHE A 19 10.77 5.38 4.02
N GLY A 20 11.62 5.53 5.03
CA GLY A 20 12.99 6.03 4.86
C GLY A 20 13.84 5.16 3.93
N HIS A 21 13.60 3.85 3.88
CA HIS A 21 14.31 2.93 3.00
C HIS A 21 13.86 2.99 1.52
N LEU A 22 12.72 3.61 1.24
CA LEU A 22 12.26 3.85 -0.13
C LEU A 22 12.92 5.07 -0.77
N ARG A 23 13.49 5.96 0.05
CA ARG A 23 14.15 7.18 -0.41
C ARG A 23 15.42 6.86 -1.18
N ASP A 24 15.64 7.59 -2.27
CA ASP A 24 16.80 7.43 -3.17
C ASP A 24 16.88 6.04 -3.85
N ASP A 25 15.88 5.18 -3.71
CA ASP A 25 15.76 3.93 -4.45
C ASP A 25 14.90 4.12 -5.71
N TYR A 26 15.55 4.37 -6.82
CA TYR A 26 14.88 4.66 -8.09
C TYR A 26 14.45 3.41 -8.86
N GLY A 27 15.08 2.26 -8.65
CA GLY A 27 14.75 1.02 -9.36
C GLY A 27 14.74 1.11 -10.89
N GLY A 28 15.37 2.16 -11.48
CA GLY A 28 15.35 2.45 -12.92
C GLY A 28 14.21 3.37 -13.38
N PHE A 29 13.42 3.91 -12.45
CA PHE A 29 12.34 4.86 -12.72
C PHE A 29 12.81 6.33 -12.58
N PRO A 30 12.05 7.29 -13.12
CA PRO A 30 12.41 8.72 -13.05
C PRO A 30 12.24 9.35 -11.67
N VAL A 31 11.52 8.72 -10.75
CA VAL A 31 11.33 9.12 -9.35
C VAL A 31 11.75 7.97 -8.43
N ASP A 32 12.12 8.27 -7.19
CA ASP A 32 12.38 7.23 -6.21
C ASP A 32 11.08 6.58 -5.71
N ARG A 33 11.18 5.45 -5.03
CA ARG A 33 10.02 4.69 -4.56
C ARG A 33 9.22 5.42 -3.50
N LEU A 34 9.84 6.29 -2.71
CA LEU A 34 9.10 7.13 -1.77
C LEU A 34 8.23 8.14 -2.54
N GLU A 35 8.80 8.84 -3.52
CA GLU A 35 8.06 9.78 -4.35
C GLU A 35 6.94 9.09 -5.12
N HIS A 36 7.17 7.87 -5.66
CA HIS A 36 6.13 7.05 -6.27
C HIS A 36 4.96 6.80 -5.30
N SER A 37 5.25 6.38 -4.07
CA SER A 37 4.23 6.14 -3.04
C SER A 37 3.46 7.43 -2.68
N LEU A 38 4.17 8.56 -2.58
CA LEU A 38 3.55 9.86 -2.30
C LEU A 38 2.67 10.33 -3.44
N GLN A 39 3.09 10.16 -4.69
CA GLN A 39 2.27 10.48 -5.86
C GLN A 39 1.01 9.62 -5.95
N THR A 40 1.14 8.31 -5.71
CA THR A 40 0.01 7.37 -5.71
C THR A 40 -1.04 7.79 -4.68
N ALA A 41 -0.61 8.07 -3.45
CA ALA A 41 -1.49 8.53 -2.38
C ALA A 41 -2.12 9.91 -2.69
N THR A 42 -1.32 10.86 -3.18
CA THR A 42 -1.81 12.21 -3.50
C THR A 42 -2.85 12.19 -4.62
N ARG A 43 -2.66 11.36 -5.64
CA ARG A 43 -3.64 11.18 -6.72
C ARG A 43 -4.96 10.64 -6.19
N ALA A 44 -4.91 9.60 -5.35
CA ALA A 44 -6.10 9.03 -4.73
C ALA A 44 -6.83 10.05 -3.82
N GLU A 45 -6.09 10.80 -3.01
CA GLU A 45 -6.65 11.84 -2.14
C GLU A 45 -7.32 12.96 -2.93
N ARG A 46 -6.68 13.48 -3.97
CA ARG A 46 -7.21 14.55 -4.84
C ARG A 46 -8.45 14.11 -5.61
N ASP A 47 -8.58 12.81 -5.88
CA ASP A 47 -9.75 12.20 -6.52
C ASP A 47 -10.89 11.90 -5.52
N GLY A 48 -10.70 12.22 -4.23
CA GLY A 48 -11.71 12.11 -3.19
C GLY A 48 -11.88 10.70 -2.62
N ARG A 49 -10.85 9.84 -2.74
CA ARG A 49 -10.85 8.54 -2.06
C ARG A 49 -10.81 8.73 -0.55
N ASP A 50 -11.40 7.78 0.17
CA ASP A 50 -11.38 7.78 1.63
C ASP A 50 -9.97 7.54 2.21
N ASP A 51 -9.80 7.87 3.48
CA ASP A 51 -8.52 7.79 4.19
C ASP A 51 -7.93 6.37 4.19
N GLU A 52 -8.75 5.34 4.27
CA GLU A 52 -8.28 3.94 4.20
C GLU A 52 -7.68 3.62 2.83
N TYR A 53 -8.32 4.06 1.76
CA TYR A 53 -7.81 3.89 0.39
C TYR A 53 -6.50 4.67 0.19
N VAL A 54 -6.46 5.92 0.65
CA VAL A 54 -5.27 6.78 0.58
C VAL A 54 -4.09 6.15 1.34
N LEU A 55 -4.34 5.59 2.53
CA LEU A 55 -3.32 4.86 3.28
C LEU A 55 -2.83 3.64 2.50
N CYS A 56 -3.72 2.87 1.88
CA CYS A 56 -3.33 1.72 1.05
C CYS A 56 -2.49 2.15 -0.14
N ALA A 57 -2.85 3.25 -0.80
CA ALA A 57 -2.08 3.85 -1.89
C ALA A 57 -0.68 4.30 -1.43
N LEU A 58 -0.56 4.85 -0.23
CA LEU A 58 0.72 5.25 0.34
C LEU A 58 1.63 4.05 0.67
N VAL A 59 1.05 2.95 1.15
CA VAL A 59 1.78 1.80 1.74
C VAL A 59 2.01 0.68 0.73
N HIS A 60 1.37 0.70 -0.45
CA HIS A 60 1.32 -0.46 -1.37
C HIS A 60 2.69 -1.04 -1.73
N ASP A 61 3.72 -0.21 -1.85
CA ASP A 61 5.10 -0.59 -2.21
C ASP A 61 6.09 -0.57 -1.03
N ILE A 62 5.61 -0.45 0.21
CA ILE A 62 6.49 -0.36 1.40
C ILE A 62 7.42 -1.57 1.57
N GLY A 63 7.08 -2.70 0.96
CA GLY A 63 7.84 -3.94 0.98
C GLY A 63 8.98 -4.03 -0.04
N ASP A 64 9.04 -3.14 -1.01
CA ASP A 64 9.98 -3.20 -2.15
C ASP A 64 11.46 -3.31 -1.73
N PRO A 65 11.98 -2.52 -0.77
CA PRO A 65 13.37 -2.64 -0.33
C PRO A 65 13.68 -3.98 0.36
N LEU A 66 12.67 -4.68 0.85
CA LEU A 66 12.81 -5.97 1.52
C LEU A 66 12.79 -7.12 0.51
N THR A 67 11.88 -7.06 -0.45
CA THR A 67 11.70 -8.13 -1.44
C THR A 67 10.97 -7.62 -2.69
N PRO A 68 11.67 -7.36 -3.79
CA PRO A 68 11.07 -6.89 -5.03
C PRO A 68 10.19 -7.95 -5.72
N TYR A 69 10.32 -9.22 -5.36
CA TYR A 69 9.59 -10.32 -6.00
C TYR A 69 8.16 -10.47 -5.50
N ASN A 70 7.89 -10.10 -4.25
CA ASN A 70 6.59 -10.25 -3.60
C ASN A 70 6.27 -9.10 -2.63
N HIS A 71 6.75 -7.89 -2.92
CA HIS A 71 6.45 -6.68 -2.12
C HIS A 71 4.95 -6.47 -1.89
N PRO A 72 4.03 -6.82 -2.83
CA PRO A 72 2.60 -6.67 -2.58
C PRO A 72 2.11 -7.51 -1.39
N ASP A 73 2.64 -8.73 -1.24
CA ASP A 73 2.29 -9.61 -0.12
C ASP A 73 2.75 -9.01 1.22
N VAL A 74 3.94 -8.38 1.25
CA VAL A 74 4.47 -7.72 2.44
C VAL A 74 3.60 -6.53 2.84
N ALA A 75 3.29 -5.65 1.89
CA ALA A 75 2.42 -4.50 2.14
C ALA A 75 1.02 -4.94 2.59
N ALA A 76 0.43 -5.94 1.92
CA ALA A 76 -0.87 -6.49 2.29
C ALA A 76 -0.85 -7.11 3.70
N ALA A 77 0.22 -7.84 4.08
CA ALA A 77 0.35 -8.42 5.41
C ALA A 77 0.42 -7.35 6.51
N ILE A 78 1.11 -6.23 6.26
CA ILE A 78 1.17 -5.08 7.17
C ILE A 78 -0.21 -4.45 7.34
N LEU A 79 -0.94 -4.25 6.24
CA LEU A 79 -2.24 -3.59 6.22
C LEU A 79 -3.40 -4.44 6.73
N LYS A 80 -3.31 -5.78 6.59
CA LYS A 80 -4.40 -6.72 6.86
C LYS A 80 -5.18 -6.49 8.16
N PRO A 81 -4.55 -6.17 9.30
CA PRO A 81 -5.30 -5.95 10.54
C PRO A 81 -6.10 -4.63 10.57
N PHE A 82 -5.81 -3.69 9.67
CA PHE A 82 -6.22 -2.30 9.77
C PHE A 82 -7.20 -1.85 8.69
N VAL A 83 -7.33 -2.60 7.61
CA VAL A 83 -8.10 -2.20 6.43
C VAL A 83 -9.18 -3.20 6.07
N SER A 84 -10.11 -2.78 5.23
CA SER A 84 -11.17 -3.63 4.67
C SER A 84 -10.61 -4.73 3.77
N GLU A 85 -11.37 -5.80 3.58
CA GLU A 85 -11.02 -6.90 2.68
C GLU A 85 -10.77 -6.41 1.25
N ALA A 86 -11.58 -5.45 0.78
CA ALA A 86 -11.44 -4.89 -0.56
C ALA A 86 -10.11 -4.15 -0.75
N ASN A 87 -9.70 -3.33 0.21
CA ASN A 87 -8.43 -2.62 0.17
C ASN A 87 -7.24 -3.56 0.40
N HIS A 88 -7.35 -4.54 1.28
CA HIS A 88 -6.34 -5.57 1.46
C HIS A 88 -6.08 -6.33 0.16
N TRP A 89 -7.14 -6.81 -0.50
CA TRP A 89 -7.05 -7.55 -1.76
C TRP A 89 -6.45 -6.70 -2.88
N MET A 90 -6.85 -5.43 -2.98
CA MET A 90 -6.30 -4.47 -3.93
C MET A 90 -4.78 -4.36 -3.80
N VAL A 91 -4.26 -4.15 -2.58
CA VAL A 91 -2.83 -4.07 -2.34
C VAL A 91 -2.14 -5.42 -2.60
N GLU A 92 -2.73 -6.54 -2.17
CA GLU A 92 -2.15 -7.87 -2.37
C GLU A 92 -2.00 -8.22 -3.87
N LYS A 93 -2.91 -7.77 -4.71
CA LYS A 93 -2.94 -8.14 -6.13
C LYS A 93 -2.40 -7.05 -7.07
N HIS A 94 -2.11 -5.83 -6.57
CA HIS A 94 -1.71 -4.73 -7.45
C HIS A 94 -0.53 -5.08 -8.37
N GLY A 95 0.47 -5.81 -7.91
CA GLY A 95 1.63 -6.17 -8.74
C GLY A 95 1.25 -7.01 -9.98
N ILE A 96 0.26 -7.92 -9.86
CA ILE A 96 -0.24 -8.69 -11.01
C ILE A 96 -1.02 -7.79 -11.97
N PHE A 97 -1.83 -6.86 -11.43
CA PHE A 97 -2.58 -5.91 -12.24
C PHE A 97 -1.66 -4.88 -12.91
N GLN A 98 -0.65 -4.41 -12.21
CA GLN A 98 0.37 -3.51 -12.74
C GLN A 98 1.17 -4.19 -13.88
N GLY A 99 1.39 -5.49 -13.80
CA GLY A 99 2.02 -6.31 -14.85
C GLY A 99 1.37 -6.15 -16.22
N TYR A 100 0.07 -5.81 -16.29
CA TYR A 100 -0.63 -5.54 -17.55
C TYR A 100 0.06 -4.46 -18.39
N TYR A 101 0.69 -3.49 -17.76
CA TYR A 101 1.30 -2.35 -18.45
C TYR A 101 2.72 -2.61 -18.95
N PHE A 102 3.47 -3.57 -18.35
CA PHE A 102 4.88 -3.74 -18.71
C PHE A 102 5.37 -5.20 -18.92
N TRP A 103 4.63 -6.22 -18.45
CA TRP A 103 5.08 -7.61 -18.52
C TRP A 103 5.34 -8.10 -19.95
N HIS A 104 4.60 -7.61 -20.93
CA HIS A 104 4.84 -7.96 -22.34
C HIS A 104 6.22 -7.51 -22.84
N HIS A 105 6.81 -6.45 -22.26
CA HIS A 105 8.18 -6.04 -22.57
C HIS A 105 9.22 -6.99 -21.97
N LEU A 106 8.85 -7.78 -20.96
CA LEU A 106 9.68 -8.77 -20.30
C LEU A 106 9.43 -10.20 -20.85
N GLY A 107 8.59 -10.35 -21.87
CA GLY A 107 8.22 -11.65 -22.44
C GLY A 107 7.23 -12.45 -21.56
N MET A 108 6.59 -11.81 -20.59
CA MET A 108 5.55 -12.40 -19.75
C MET A 108 4.15 -12.05 -20.25
N ASP A 109 3.15 -12.84 -19.83
CA ASP A 109 1.76 -12.58 -20.21
C ASP A 109 1.19 -11.40 -19.41
N ARG A 110 0.92 -10.31 -20.11
CA ARG A 110 0.28 -9.13 -19.51
C ARG A 110 -1.15 -9.37 -19.02
N ASN A 111 -1.84 -10.37 -19.59
CA ASN A 111 -3.23 -10.67 -19.25
C ASN A 111 -3.35 -11.61 -18.03
N THR A 112 -2.27 -11.86 -17.31
CA THR A 112 -2.30 -12.73 -16.10
C THR A 112 -3.36 -12.29 -15.09
N ARG A 113 -3.69 -10.99 -15.01
CA ARG A 113 -4.77 -10.48 -14.15
C ARG A 113 -6.15 -11.02 -14.50
N ASP A 114 -6.38 -11.50 -15.74
CA ASP A 114 -7.66 -12.04 -16.20
C ASP A 114 -8.03 -13.33 -15.46
N MET A 115 -7.07 -14.00 -14.80
CA MET A 115 -7.35 -15.11 -13.89
C MET A 115 -8.31 -14.72 -12.75
N PHE A 116 -8.39 -13.43 -12.41
CA PHE A 116 -9.29 -12.87 -11.41
C PHE A 116 -10.57 -12.26 -11.98
N ALA A 117 -10.82 -12.42 -13.30
CA ALA A 117 -12.03 -11.88 -13.93
C ALA A 117 -13.30 -12.36 -13.21
N GLY A 118 -14.18 -11.40 -12.87
CA GLY A 118 -15.40 -11.65 -12.12
C GLY A 118 -15.22 -11.65 -10.58
N HIS A 119 -14.00 -11.49 -10.07
CA HIS A 119 -13.80 -11.25 -8.64
C HIS A 119 -14.37 -9.88 -8.23
N GLY A 120 -15.05 -9.80 -7.08
CA GLY A 120 -15.77 -8.60 -6.65
C GLY A 120 -14.88 -7.34 -6.46
N PHE A 121 -13.57 -7.51 -6.35
CA PHE A 121 -12.60 -6.42 -6.18
C PHE A 121 -11.70 -6.22 -7.41
N TYR A 122 -12.01 -6.89 -8.53
CA TYR A 122 -11.23 -6.79 -9.77
C TYR A 122 -11.17 -5.35 -10.29
N ASP A 123 -12.34 -4.73 -10.51
CA ASP A 123 -12.44 -3.38 -11.08
C ASP A 123 -11.75 -2.34 -10.19
N ARG A 124 -11.86 -2.50 -8.86
CA ARG A 124 -11.19 -1.63 -7.88
C ARG A 124 -9.66 -1.68 -8.04
N THR A 125 -9.11 -2.87 -8.23
CA THR A 125 -7.65 -3.05 -8.36
C THR A 125 -7.16 -2.61 -9.75
N GLU A 126 -7.95 -2.86 -10.79
CA GLU A 126 -7.67 -2.34 -12.13
C GLU A 126 -7.62 -0.82 -12.12
N GLU A 127 -8.63 -0.16 -11.53
CA GLU A 127 -8.69 1.28 -11.37
C GLU A 127 -7.50 1.81 -10.58
N PHE A 128 -7.15 1.17 -9.46
CA PHE A 128 -5.99 1.56 -8.65
C PHE A 128 -4.71 1.61 -9.49
N CYS A 129 -4.44 0.56 -10.26
CA CYS A 129 -3.24 0.50 -11.11
C CYS A 129 -3.31 1.48 -12.29
N ALA A 130 -4.49 1.69 -12.89
CA ALA A 130 -4.65 2.57 -14.04
C ALA A 130 -4.55 4.05 -13.68
N GLU A 131 -5.20 4.46 -12.58
CA GLU A 131 -5.42 5.88 -12.27
C GLU A 131 -4.43 6.43 -11.23
N TYR A 132 -3.91 5.60 -10.33
CA TYR A 132 -3.08 6.07 -9.22
C TYR A 132 -1.65 5.54 -9.26
N ASP A 133 -1.46 4.23 -9.30
CA ASP A 133 -0.14 3.58 -9.27
C ASP A 133 0.63 3.79 -10.60
N GLY A 134 0.04 3.41 -11.73
CA GLY A 134 0.70 3.49 -13.04
C GLY A 134 1.19 4.89 -13.42
N PRO A 135 0.42 5.97 -13.23
CA PRO A 135 0.85 7.33 -13.56
C PRO A 135 1.78 7.98 -12.50
N ALA A 136 2.09 7.31 -11.39
CA ALA A 136 2.83 7.88 -10.24
C ALA A 136 4.36 7.88 -10.42
N PHE A 137 4.85 8.05 -11.65
CA PHE A 137 6.28 8.13 -11.98
C PHE A 137 6.63 9.45 -12.70
N ASP A 138 5.91 10.52 -12.40
CA ASP A 138 6.07 11.83 -13.05
C ASP A 138 6.96 12.75 -12.19
N PRO A 139 8.20 13.09 -12.63
CA PRO A 139 9.10 13.96 -11.88
C PRO A 139 8.57 15.39 -11.70
N SER A 140 7.56 15.79 -12.47
CA SER A 140 6.94 17.12 -12.40
C SER A 140 5.67 17.17 -11.54
N TYR A 141 5.21 16.01 -11.01
CA TYR A 141 4.00 15.96 -10.21
C TYR A 141 4.22 16.57 -8.83
N ASP A 142 3.36 17.49 -8.45
CA ASP A 142 3.36 18.16 -7.14
C ASP A 142 2.66 17.27 -6.10
N SER A 143 3.37 16.27 -5.58
CA SER A 143 2.86 15.38 -4.54
C SER A 143 2.85 16.03 -3.17
N ASN A 144 1.92 15.60 -2.29
CA ASN A 144 1.98 15.93 -0.88
C ASN A 144 3.21 15.26 -0.23
N PRO A 145 3.94 15.96 0.67
CA PRO A 145 5.08 15.38 1.36
C PRO A 145 4.63 14.31 2.37
N LEU A 146 5.54 13.43 2.79
CA LEU A 146 5.25 12.38 3.79
C LEU A 146 4.67 12.95 5.08
N ASP A 147 5.10 14.15 5.49
CA ASP A 147 4.60 14.83 6.69
C ASP A 147 3.10 15.12 6.64
N HIS A 148 2.54 15.30 5.44
CA HIS A 148 1.09 15.46 5.24
C HIS A 148 0.31 14.23 5.72
N TYR A 149 0.88 13.03 5.53
CA TYR A 149 0.25 11.75 5.87
C TYR A 149 0.56 11.25 7.29
N LEU A 150 1.42 11.95 8.06
CA LEU A 150 1.75 11.54 9.44
C LEU A 150 0.53 11.37 10.34
N PRO A 151 -0.47 12.26 10.33
CA PRO A 151 -1.67 12.07 11.15
C PRO A 151 -2.39 10.77 10.81
N LEU A 152 -2.58 10.46 9.53
CA LEU A 152 -3.24 9.24 9.05
C LEU A 152 -2.46 7.97 9.45
N ILE A 153 -1.15 7.97 9.25
CA ILE A 153 -0.27 6.85 9.65
C ILE A 153 -0.37 6.61 11.15
N ARG A 154 -0.32 7.67 11.97
CA ARG A 154 -0.38 7.57 13.42
C ARG A 154 -1.75 7.15 13.92
N GLU A 155 -2.82 7.60 13.31
CA GLU A 155 -4.18 7.21 13.65
C GLU A 155 -4.39 5.71 13.41
N VAL A 156 -4.09 5.24 12.20
CA VAL A 156 -4.36 3.85 11.82
C VAL A 156 -3.41 2.88 12.53
N PHE A 157 -2.11 3.05 12.42
CA PHE A 157 -1.13 2.13 13.01
C PHE A 157 -0.91 2.33 14.51
N GLY A 158 -1.35 3.46 15.07
CA GLY A 158 -1.35 3.71 16.51
C GLY A 158 -2.56 3.13 17.24
N THR A 159 -3.59 2.70 16.49
CA THR A 159 -4.81 2.12 17.05
C THR A 159 -4.69 0.60 17.05
N SER A 160 -4.84 -0.04 18.23
CA SER A 160 -4.81 -1.50 18.30
C SER A 160 -6.00 -2.10 17.54
N PRO A 161 -5.77 -2.98 16.55
CA PRO A 161 -6.86 -3.67 15.85
C PRO A 161 -7.52 -4.75 16.73
N TRP A 162 -6.89 -5.11 17.85
CA TRP A 162 -7.37 -6.11 18.78
C TRP A 162 -8.42 -5.52 19.70
N LYS A 163 -9.68 -5.82 19.45
CA LYS A 163 -10.73 -5.57 20.43
C LYS A 163 -10.56 -6.57 21.56
N PRO A 164 -10.57 -6.15 22.85
CA PRO A 164 -10.61 -7.11 23.95
C PRO A 164 -11.88 -7.95 23.82
N GLU A 165 -11.74 -9.29 23.78
CA GLU A 165 -12.90 -10.18 23.85
C GLU A 165 -13.67 -9.89 25.13
N PRO A 166 -15.01 -9.83 25.09
CA PRO A 166 -15.81 -9.70 26.28
C PRO A 166 -15.52 -10.89 27.20
N PRO A 167 -15.34 -10.68 28.51
CA PRO A 167 -15.07 -11.78 29.43
C PRO A 167 -16.26 -12.76 29.41
N GLY A 168 -16.02 -13.98 28.96
CA GLY A 168 -17.01 -15.07 29.01
C GLY A 168 -17.26 -15.88 27.74
N GLN A 169 -16.56 -15.63 26.64
CA GLN A 169 -16.60 -16.51 25.46
C GLN A 169 -15.21 -17.13 25.22
N ALA A 170 -14.87 -18.13 26.04
CA ALA A 170 -13.86 -19.10 25.64
C ALA A 170 -14.60 -20.29 24.98
N PRO A 171 -14.02 -20.88 23.93
CA PRO A 171 -14.60 -22.05 23.25
C PRO A 171 -14.68 -23.28 24.15
#